data_48d1c3155efaf43071f8d9d69ba3e430
#
_entry.id   48d1c3155efaf43071f8d9d69ba3e430
#
_cell.length_a   1.000
_cell.length_b   1.000
_cell.length_c   1.000
_cell.angle_alpha   90.00
_cell.angle_beta   90.00
_cell.angle_gamma   90.00
#
_symmetry.space_group_name_H-M   'P 1'
#
loop_
_entity.id
_entity.type
_entity.pdbx_description
1 polymer ?
#
loop_
_entity_poly.entity_id
_entity_poly.type
_entity_poly.pdbx_seq_one_letter_code
_entity_poly.pdbx_strand_id
1 'polypeptide(L)'
;MAIAMLTYFINDVGQRGFGSAWTINNYNLIFMALGLLLHWYPKSFLLACEKGIQNTWGIVIQYPLYAGIFGLMSYTALATELTTAFVEAGSPRTFPGIVYVYSGMLNYFIPSGGSKWIVEAGYLIPAGTALGLSIPTITMSYAYGDMTTNLLQPFWAIPILTVAGLRFGDIMGYCLVLAGFMLLFNLGVMLIIPLQL
;
A
#
# COMPACT_ATOMS: atom_id res chain seq x y z
N MET A 1 22.37 23.28 5.54
CA MET A 1 21.64 22.01 5.78
C MET A 1 21.18 21.38 4.45
N ALA A 2 20.35 22.05 3.64
CA ALA A 2 19.87 21.51 2.35
C ALA A 2 21.00 21.11 1.39
N ILE A 3 22.04 21.93 1.26
CA ILE A 3 23.21 21.64 0.42
C ILE A 3 23.92 20.36 0.91
N ALA A 4 24.10 20.19 2.23
CA ALA A 4 24.71 18.99 2.78
C ALA A 4 23.88 17.71 2.49
N MET A 5 22.54 17.82 2.53
CA MET A 5 21.64 16.72 2.17
C MET A 5 21.77 16.34 0.69
N LEU A 6 21.83 17.31 -0.20
CA LEU A 6 22.04 17.05 -1.63
C LEU A 6 23.43 16.49 -1.93
N THR A 7 24.47 17.00 -1.26
CA THR A 7 25.83 16.43 -1.38
C THR A 7 25.87 14.98 -0.93
N TYR A 8 25.20 14.65 0.18
CA TYR A 8 25.07 13.27 0.63
C TYR A 8 24.42 12.39 -0.43
N PHE A 9 23.29 12.83 -0.99
CA PHE A 9 22.58 12.07 -2.04
C PHE A 9 23.47 11.87 -3.29
N ILE A 10 24.16 12.92 -3.76
CA ILE A 10 25.06 12.82 -4.92
C ILE A 10 26.19 11.83 -4.64
N ASN A 11 26.76 11.84 -3.42
CA ASN A 11 27.78 10.90 -3.03
C ASN A 11 27.25 9.45 -2.96
N ASP A 12 26.01 9.24 -2.45
CA ASP A 12 25.39 7.92 -2.41
C ASP A 12 25.11 7.38 -3.82
N VAL A 13 24.70 8.25 -4.75
CA VAL A 13 24.57 7.92 -6.18
C VAL A 13 25.92 7.50 -6.78
N GLY A 14 26.98 8.21 -6.43
CA GLY A 14 28.36 7.88 -6.89
C GLY A 14 28.85 6.52 -6.38
N GLN A 15 28.48 6.15 -5.15
CA GLN A 15 28.91 4.90 -4.53
C GLN A 15 28.06 3.68 -4.95
N ARG A 16 26.74 3.82 -5.03
CA ARG A 16 25.79 2.71 -5.24
C ARG A 16 25.24 2.64 -6.67
N GLY A 17 25.50 3.65 -7.48
CA GLY A 17 24.88 3.82 -8.79
C GLY A 17 23.48 4.45 -8.71
N PHE A 18 23.08 5.10 -9.80
CA PHE A 18 21.82 5.88 -9.85
C PHE A 18 20.57 5.06 -9.47
N GLY A 19 20.42 3.85 -10.00
CA GLY A 19 19.25 3.01 -9.73
C GLY A 19 19.15 2.55 -8.27
N SER A 20 20.27 2.17 -7.66
CA SER A 20 20.31 1.65 -6.27
C SER A 20 20.22 2.75 -5.21
N ALA A 21 20.50 4.01 -5.59
CA ALA A 21 20.39 5.15 -4.69
C ALA A 21 18.94 5.63 -4.47
N TRP A 22 17.96 5.19 -5.29
CA TRP A 22 16.56 5.55 -5.14
C TRP A 22 15.89 4.73 -4.04
N THR A 23 16.20 5.04 -2.80
CA THR A 23 15.55 4.49 -1.60
C THR A 23 14.51 5.46 -1.05
N ILE A 24 13.57 4.97 -0.24
CA ILE A 24 12.58 5.83 0.46
C ILE A 24 13.28 6.91 1.28
N ASN A 25 14.39 6.58 1.94
CA ASN A 25 15.16 7.54 2.73
C ASN A 25 15.75 8.65 1.86
N ASN A 26 16.28 8.31 0.69
CA ASN A 26 16.83 9.30 -0.24
C ASN A 26 15.74 10.15 -0.89
N TYR A 27 14.56 9.58 -1.16
CA TYR A 27 13.39 10.36 -1.55
C TYR A 27 13.05 11.41 -0.49
N ASN A 28 12.89 11.00 0.75
CA ASN A 28 12.58 11.90 1.87
C ASN A 28 13.66 12.98 2.04
N LEU A 29 14.93 12.61 1.92
CA LEU A 29 16.07 13.51 2.01
C LEU A 29 16.01 14.58 0.90
N ILE A 30 15.74 14.18 -0.34
CA ILE A 30 15.65 15.09 -1.48
C ILE A 30 14.49 16.06 -1.31
N PHE A 31 13.30 15.56 -0.98
CA PHE A 31 12.12 16.42 -0.79
C PHE A 31 12.32 17.40 0.36
N MET A 32 12.95 16.95 1.47
CA MET A 32 13.29 17.85 2.58
C MET A 32 14.31 18.91 2.14
N ALA A 33 15.36 18.53 1.41
CA ALA A 33 16.36 19.46 0.90
C ALA A 33 15.76 20.50 -0.07
N LEU A 34 14.92 20.04 -1.01
CA LEU A 34 14.21 20.92 -1.92
C LEU A 34 13.24 21.85 -1.19
N GLY A 35 12.50 21.34 -0.21
CA GLY A 35 11.62 22.14 0.62
C GLY A 35 12.37 23.27 1.32
N LEU A 36 13.51 22.96 1.94
CA LEU A 36 14.35 23.96 2.60
C LEU A 36 14.93 24.98 1.61
N LEU A 37 15.33 24.56 0.41
CA LEU A 37 15.90 25.47 -0.61
C LEU A 37 14.84 26.38 -1.21
N LEU A 38 13.69 25.85 -1.60
CA LEU A 38 12.63 26.59 -2.28
C LEU A 38 11.94 27.61 -1.37
N HIS A 39 11.95 27.37 -0.07
CA HIS A 39 11.33 28.30 0.90
C HIS A 39 12.27 29.42 1.40
N TRP A 40 13.59 29.37 1.09
CA TRP A 40 14.60 30.38 1.45
C TRP A 40 14.73 30.69 2.95
N TYR A 41 13.60 30.84 3.66
CA TYR A 41 13.55 31.17 5.08
C TYR A 41 12.98 30.00 5.89
N PRO A 42 13.59 29.63 7.02
CA PRO A 42 13.08 28.57 7.88
C PRO A 42 11.61 28.77 8.29
N LYS A 43 11.21 30.02 8.56
CA LYS A 43 9.82 30.33 8.91
C LYS A 43 8.84 30.00 7.78
N SER A 44 9.19 30.30 6.52
CA SER A 44 8.36 29.98 5.36
C SER A 44 8.19 28.47 5.20
N PHE A 45 9.28 27.71 5.39
CA PHE A 45 9.23 26.25 5.36
C PHE A 45 8.34 25.69 6.49
N LEU A 46 8.48 26.19 7.72
CA LEU A 46 7.64 25.74 8.86
C LEU A 46 6.15 26.03 8.61
N LEU A 47 5.79 27.20 8.08
CA LEU A 47 4.41 27.51 7.72
C LEU A 47 3.86 26.59 6.61
N ALA A 48 4.69 26.20 5.65
CA ALA A 48 4.30 25.23 4.64
C ALA A 48 4.09 23.82 5.24
N CYS A 49 4.95 23.40 6.17
CA CYS A 49 4.78 22.15 6.92
C CYS A 49 3.50 22.16 7.76
N GLU A 50 3.19 23.26 8.43
CA GLU A 50 1.96 23.42 9.21
C GLU A 50 0.71 23.24 8.34
N LYS A 51 0.69 23.84 7.16
CA LYS A 51 -0.40 23.62 6.19
C LYS A 51 -0.44 22.20 5.65
N GLY A 52 0.72 21.63 5.39
CA GLY A 52 0.85 20.26 4.87
C GLY A 52 0.32 19.20 5.84
N ILE A 53 0.61 19.33 7.14
CA ILE A 53 0.19 18.36 8.15
C ILE A 53 -1.34 18.32 8.32
N GLN A 54 -2.03 19.41 8.03
CA GLN A 54 -3.50 19.46 8.06
C GLN A 54 -4.13 18.47 7.07
N ASN A 55 -3.42 18.08 6.02
CA ASN A 55 -3.87 17.08 5.04
C ASN A 55 -3.38 15.66 5.34
N THR A 56 -2.47 15.50 6.30
CA THR A 56 -1.83 14.19 6.58
C THR A 56 -2.07 13.66 7.99
N TRP A 57 -2.73 14.43 8.87
CA TRP A 57 -2.97 14.05 10.27
C TRP A 57 -3.68 12.70 10.41
N GLY A 58 -4.62 12.40 9.50
CA GLY A 58 -5.33 11.13 9.50
C GLY A 58 -4.40 9.94 9.34
N ILE A 59 -3.40 10.05 8.45
CA ILE A 59 -2.38 9.01 8.24
C ILE A 59 -1.58 8.80 9.51
N VAL A 60 -1.14 9.87 10.17
CA VAL A 60 -0.32 9.81 11.40
C VAL A 60 -1.06 9.09 12.53
N ILE A 61 -2.38 9.28 12.66
CA ILE A 61 -3.19 8.59 13.67
C ILE A 61 -3.46 7.13 13.28
N GLN A 62 -3.61 6.86 12.01
CA GLN A 62 -4.00 5.54 11.51
C GLN A 62 -2.87 4.49 11.63
N TYR A 63 -1.62 4.87 11.44
CA TYR A 63 -0.49 3.93 11.51
C TYR A 63 -0.31 3.22 12.87
N PRO A 64 -0.43 3.88 14.03
CA PRO A 64 -0.42 3.20 15.33
C PRO A 64 -1.53 2.17 15.49
N LEU A 65 -2.72 2.41 14.91
CA LEU A 65 -3.82 1.44 14.93
C LEU A 65 -3.47 0.19 14.10
N TYR A 66 -2.83 0.36 12.94
CA TYR A 66 -2.35 -0.77 12.13
C TYR A 66 -1.27 -1.57 12.86
N ALA A 67 -0.36 -0.89 13.57
CA ALA A 67 0.63 -1.56 14.41
C ALA A 67 -0.02 -2.39 15.51
N GLY A 68 -1.14 -1.92 16.09
CA GLY A 68 -1.95 -2.68 17.05
C GLY A 68 -2.55 -3.94 16.42
N ILE A 69 -3.13 -3.85 15.22
CA ILE A 69 -3.66 -5.01 14.48
C ILE A 69 -2.53 -6.01 14.18
N PHE A 70 -1.39 -5.52 13.70
CA PHE A 70 -0.21 -6.38 13.49
C PHE A 70 0.23 -7.09 14.77
N GLY A 71 0.22 -6.39 15.90
CA GLY A 71 0.51 -6.98 17.21
C GLY A 71 -0.45 -8.12 17.57
N LEU A 72 -1.75 -7.94 17.36
CA LEU A 72 -2.74 -9.00 17.56
C LEU A 72 -2.45 -10.21 16.66
N MET A 73 -2.14 -9.99 15.38
CA MET A 73 -1.81 -11.07 14.45
C MET A 73 -0.53 -11.82 14.85
N SER A 74 0.49 -11.08 15.34
CA SER A 74 1.82 -11.65 15.62
C SER A 74 1.91 -12.36 16.98
N TYR A 75 1.13 -11.93 17.98
CA TYR A 75 1.27 -12.36 19.36
C TYR A 75 0.06 -13.17 19.89
N THR A 76 -0.91 -13.49 19.03
CA THR A 76 -2.06 -14.34 19.38
C THR A 76 -2.21 -15.49 18.40
N ALA A 77 -3.13 -16.42 18.68
CA ALA A 77 -3.49 -17.53 17.79
C ALA A 77 -4.24 -17.08 16.51
N LEU A 78 -4.59 -15.80 16.39
CA LEU A 78 -5.47 -15.30 15.33
C LEU A 78 -4.93 -15.58 13.93
N ALA A 79 -3.62 -15.40 13.69
CA ALA A 79 -3.01 -15.73 12.39
C ALA A 79 -3.13 -17.21 12.04
N THR A 80 -2.97 -18.10 13.04
CA THR A 80 -3.10 -19.55 12.84
C THR A 80 -4.54 -19.94 12.53
N GLU A 81 -5.50 -19.37 13.24
CA GLU A 81 -6.93 -19.62 13.01
C GLU A 81 -7.36 -19.14 11.62
N LEU A 82 -6.92 -17.95 11.22
CA LEU A 82 -7.15 -17.44 9.86
C LEU A 82 -6.50 -18.34 8.80
N THR A 83 -5.25 -18.78 9.03
CA THR A 83 -4.58 -19.73 8.12
C THR A 83 -5.42 -20.97 7.91
N THR A 84 -5.90 -21.59 9.00
CA THR A 84 -6.74 -22.79 8.94
C THR A 84 -8.04 -22.53 8.17
N ALA A 85 -8.73 -21.43 8.49
CA ALA A 85 -9.97 -21.05 7.81
C ALA A 85 -9.77 -20.85 6.30
N PHE A 86 -8.66 -20.23 5.90
CA PHE A 86 -8.33 -20.03 4.47
C PHE A 86 -8.00 -21.36 3.77
N VAL A 87 -7.31 -22.29 4.43
CA VAL A 87 -7.03 -23.62 3.88
C VAL A 87 -8.32 -24.42 3.70
N GLU A 88 -9.22 -24.37 4.69
CA GLU A 88 -10.51 -25.09 4.62
C GLU A 88 -11.45 -24.51 3.55
N ALA A 89 -11.47 -23.19 3.38
CA ALA A 89 -12.32 -22.52 2.38
C ALA A 89 -11.77 -22.59 0.96
N GLY A 90 -10.46 -22.83 0.80
CA GLY A 90 -9.73 -22.73 -0.47
C GLY A 90 -9.37 -24.06 -1.10
N SER A 91 -8.98 -23.97 -2.35
CA SER A 91 -8.30 -25.01 -3.09
C SER A 91 -7.18 -24.37 -3.90
N PRO A 92 -6.20 -25.12 -4.45
CA PRO A 92 -5.15 -24.54 -5.28
C PRO A 92 -5.68 -23.64 -6.41
N ARG A 93 -6.87 -23.94 -6.93
CA ARG A 93 -7.50 -23.20 -8.01
C ARG A 93 -8.29 -21.98 -7.52
N THR A 94 -8.99 -22.06 -6.40
CA THR A 94 -9.88 -20.99 -5.93
C THR A 94 -9.21 -20.00 -4.99
N PHE A 95 -8.15 -20.41 -4.32
CA PHE A 95 -7.46 -19.60 -3.33
C PHE A 95 -6.97 -18.24 -3.86
N PRO A 96 -6.36 -18.11 -5.07
CA PRO A 96 -5.99 -16.81 -5.61
C PRO A 96 -7.17 -15.83 -5.73
N GLY A 97 -8.32 -16.33 -6.18
CA GLY A 97 -9.55 -15.54 -6.26
C GLY A 97 -10.10 -15.14 -4.89
N ILE A 98 -10.05 -16.05 -3.90
CA ILE A 98 -10.44 -15.76 -2.51
C ILE A 98 -9.55 -14.67 -1.93
N VAL A 99 -8.22 -14.79 -2.07
CA VAL A 99 -7.25 -13.79 -1.60
C VAL A 99 -7.50 -12.44 -2.27
N TYR A 100 -7.74 -12.43 -3.58
CA TYR A 100 -8.03 -11.23 -4.35
C TYR A 100 -9.25 -10.46 -3.78
N VAL A 101 -10.36 -11.16 -3.58
CA VAL A 101 -11.59 -10.54 -3.06
C VAL A 101 -11.41 -10.12 -1.60
N TYR A 102 -10.86 -11.00 -0.77
CA TYR A 102 -10.62 -10.75 0.65
C TYR A 102 -9.71 -9.52 0.87
N SER A 103 -8.57 -9.51 0.21
CA SER A 103 -7.62 -8.40 0.32
C SER A 103 -8.23 -7.08 -0.17
N GLY A 104 -9.02 -7.12 -1.25
CA GLY A 104 -9.77 -5.98 -1.72
C GLY A 104 -10.77 -5.46 -0.69
N MET A 105 -11.52 -6.34 -0.04
CA MET A 105 -12.45 -5.96 1.03
C MET A 105 -11.73 -5.35 2.23
N LEU A 106 -10.62 -5.96 2.66
CA LEU A 106 -9.86 -5.47 3.80
C LEU A 106 -9.20 -4.11 3.54
N ASN A 107 -8.95 -3.77 2.29
CA ASN A 107 -8.38 -2.48 1.90
C ASN A 107 -9.28 -1.28 2.26
N TYR A 108 -10.58 -1.48 2.43
CA TYR A 108 -11.46 -0.41 2.95
C TYR A 108 -11.18 -0.06 4.41
N PHE A 109 -10.72 -1.03 5.20
CA PHE A 109 -10.43 -0.85 6.62
C PHE A 109 -8.97 -0.47 6.86
N ILE A 110 -8.07 -1.02 6.05
CA ILE A 110 -6.62 -0.76 6.11
C ILE A 110 -6.14 -0.29 4.73
N PRO A 111 -6.32 0.98 4.37
CA PRO A 111 -5.99 1.53 3.05
C PRO A 111 -4.49 1.78 2.91
N SER A 112 -3.67 0.77 3.12
CA SER A 112 -2.22 0.82 3.04
C SER A 112 -1.67 -0.51 2.57
N GLY A 113 -1.32 -0.61 1.29
CA GLY A 113 -0.83 -1.85 0.68
C GLY A 113 0.36 -2.47 1.43
N GLY A 114 1.36 -1.68 1.82
CA GLY A 114 2.51 -2.20 2.56
C GLY A 114 2.19 -2.64 3.98
N SER A 115 1.51 -1.80 4.76
CA SER A 115 1.14 -2.13 6.15
C SER A 115 0.17 -3.29 6.22
N LYS A 116 -0.80 -3.34 5.31
CA LYS A 116 -1.75 -4.43 5.20
C LYS A 116 -1.05 -5.73 4.82
N TRP A 117 -0.09 -5.70 3.88
CA TRP A 117 0.68 -6.89 3.52
C TRP A 117 1.47 -7.47 4.70
N ILE A 118 2.06 -6.63 5.54
CA ILE A 118 2.75 -7.09 6.75
C ILE A 118 1.80 -7.90 7.66
N VAL A 119 0.55 -7.49 7.75
CA VAL A 119 -0.49 -8.22 8.52
C VAL A 119 -0.93 -9.49 7.79
N GLU A 120 -1.31 -9.38 6.52
CA GLU A 120 -1.91 -10.48 5.76
C GLU A 120 -0.92 -11.57 5.38
N ALA A 121 0.33 -11.24 5.11
CA ALA A 121 1.36 -12.22 4.76
C ALA A 121 1.54 -13.29 5.85
N GLY A 122 1.33 -12.92 7.12
CA GLY A 122 1.47 -13.83 8.25
C GLY A 122 0.51 -15.04 8.25
N TYR A 123 -0.60 -14.95 7.52
CA TYR A 123 -1.57 -16.06 7.39
C TYR A 123 -1.83 -16.45 5.94
N LEU A 124 -1.77 -15.53 4.97
CA LEU A 124 -2.00 -15.87 3.57
C LEU A 124 -0.87 -16.71 2.96
N ILE A 125 0.39 -16.41 3.30
CA ILE A 125 1.53 -17.20 2.81
C ILE A 125 1.48 -18.63 3.35
N PRO A 126 1.35 -18.88 4.66
CA PRO A 126 1.20 -20.25 5.18
C PRO A 126 0.00 -20.98 4.57
N ALA A 127 -1.16 -20.32 4.45
CA ALA A 127 -2.35 -20.95 3.87
C ALA A 127 -2.15 -21.33 2.40
N GLY A 128 -1.65 -20.42 1.58
CA GLY A 128 -1.43 -20.67 0.16
C GLY A 128 -0.34 -21.71 -0.10
N THR A 129 0.74 -21.71 0.69
CA THR A 129 1.80 -22.73 0.59
C THR A 129 1.33 -24.10 1.03
N ALA A 130 0.47 -24.19 2.04
CA ALA A 130 -0.18 -25.44 2.43
C ALA A 130 -1.08 -26.03 1.32
N LEU A 131 -1.65 -25.16 0.47
CA LEU A 131 -2.39 -25.54 -0.73
C LEU A 131 -1.49 -25.78 -1.97
N GLY A 132 -0.17 -25.70 -1.84
CA GLY A 132 0.79 -25.95 -2.91
C GLY A 132 1.01 -24.78 -3.86
N LEU A 133 0.60 -23.56 -3.49
CA LEU A 133 0.79 -22.37 -4.29
C LEU A 133 2.15 -21.70 -4.02
N SER A 134 2.71 -21.05 -5.03
CA SER A 134 3.94 -20.28 -4.91
C SER A 134 3.71 -18.94 -4.18
N ILE A 135 4.72 -18.46 -3.47
CA ILE A 135 4.65 -17.15 -2.79
C ILE A 135 4.36 -16.01 -3.76
N PRO A 136 4.96 -15.96 -4.97
CA PRO A 136 4.59 -14.95 -5.97
C PRO A 136 3.10 -14.95 -6.33
N THR A 137 2.50 -16.13 -6.53
CA THR A 137 1.07 -16.25 -6.82
C THR A 137 0.20 -15.65 -5.72
N ILE A 138 0.51 -15.97 -4.46
CA ILE A 138 -0.21 -15.46 -3.27
C ILE A 138 -0.06 -13.93 -3.19
N THR A 139 1.18 -13.45 -3.34
CA THR A 139 1.49 -12.02 -3.27
C THR A 139 0.81 -11.22 -4.39
N MET A 140 0.79 -11.76 -5.62
CA MET A 140 0.13 -11.10 -6.75
C MET A 140 -1.39 -11.08 -6.57
N SER A 141 -1.98 -12.17 -6.06
CA SER A 141 -3.42 -12.20 -5.76
C SER A 141 -3.81 -11.11 -4.74
N TYR A 142 -3.03 -10.98 -3.68
CA TYR A 142 -3.14 -9.90 -2.72
C TYR A 142 -3.02 -8.51 -3.38
N ALA A 143 -1.94 -8.28 -4.13
CA ALA A 143 -1.63 -6.98 -4.72
C ALA A 143 -2.71 -6.51 -5.71
N TYR A 144 -3.24 -7.40 -6.53
CA TYR A 144 -4.32 -7.07 -7.46
C TYR A 144 -5.63 -6.76 -6.74
N GLY A 145 -5.95 -7.46 -5.64
CA GLY A 145 -7.11 -7.15 -4.81
C GLY A 145 -7.01 -5.75 -4.19
N ASP A 146 -5.87 -5.47 -3.59
CA ASP A 146 -5.54 -4.15 -3.03
C ASP A 146 -5.65 -3.04 -4.08
N MET A 147 -4.98 -3.21 -5.22
CA MET A 147 -4.94 -2.23 -6.29
C MET A 147 -6.33 -1.93 -6.88
N THR A 148 -7.17 -2.95 -7.07
CA THR A 148 -8.50 -2.78 -7.64
C THR A 148 -9.38 -1.91 -6.74
N THR A 149 -9.35 -2.13 -5.44
CA THR A 149 -10.17 -1.37 -4.50
C THR A 149 -9.60 -0.02 -4.13
N ASN A 150 -8.30 0.24 -4.39
CA ASN A 150 -7.71 1.57 -4.29
C ASN A 150 -8.42 2.60 -5.19
N LEU A 151 -9.02 2.17 -6.30
CA LEU A 151 -9.84 3.04 -7.16
C LEU A 151 -11.07 3.59 -6.44
N LEU A 152 -11.60 2.84 -5.46
CA LEU A 152 -12.81 3.18 -4.71
C LEU A 152 -12.52 3.77 -3.33
N GLN A 153 -11.26 3.68 -2.89
CA GLN A 153 -10.85 4.11 -1.56
C GLN A 153 -10.51 5.61 -1.56
N PRO A 154 -11.31 6.46 -0.88
CA PRO A 154 -11.14 7.91 -0.96
C PRO A 154 -9.90 8.42 -0.21
N PHE A 155 -9.41 7.67 0.75
CA PHE A 155 -8.44 8.15 1.73
C PHE A 155 -7.12 8.66 1.10
N TRP A 156 -6.58 7.94 0.13
CA TRP A 156 -5.36 8.35 -0.57
C TRP A 156 -5.61 9.46 -1.61
N ALA A 157 -6.84 9.51 -2.17
CA ALA A 157 -7.19 10.44 -3.22
C ALA A 157 -7.48 11.86 -2.68
N ILE A 158 -8.02 11.96 -1.45
CA ILE A 158 -8.44 13.25 -0.86
C ILE A 158 -7.32 14.30 -0.86
N PRO A 159 -6.08 14.01 -0.43
CA PRO A 159 -5.02 15.01 -0.44
C PRO A 159 -4.71 15.55 -1.85
N ILE A 160 -4.69 14.67 -2.85
CA ILE A 160 -4.40 15.05 -4.24
C ILE A 160 -5.56 15.85 -4.82
N LEU A 161 -6.79 15.41 -4.60
CA LEU A 161 -8.01 16.09 -5.08
C LEU A 161 -8.16 17.48 -4.45
N THR A 162 -7.81 17.61 -3.17
CA THR A 162 -7.83 18.92 -2.49
C THR A 162 -6.89 19.91 -3.16
N VAL A 163 -5.68 19.49 -3.54
CA VAL A 163 -4.73 20.33 -4.30
C VAL A 163 -5.28 20.68 -5.68
N ALA A 164 -5.97 19.75 -6.34
CA ALA A 164 -6.59 19.96 -7.65
C ALA A 164 -7.91 20.76 -7.59
N GLY A 165 -8.42 21.08 -6.41
CA GLY A 165 -9.71 21.75 -6.23
C GLY A 165 -10.92 20.88 -6.58
N LEU A 166 -10.76 19.55 -6.57
CA LEU A 166 -11.78 18.56 -6.88
C LEU A 166 -12.26 17.86 -5.61
N ARG A 167 -13.50 17.35 -5.66
CA ARG A 167 -14.06 16.48 -4.62
C ARG A 167 -14.00 15.03 -5.08
N PHE A 168 -13.95 14.11 -4.16
CA PHE A 168 -13.94 12.68 -4.47
C PHE A 168 -15.17 12.25 -5.31
N GLY A 169 -16.34 12.85 -5.03
CA GLY A 169 -17.55 12.60 -5.81
C GLY A 169 -17.45 12.96 -7.30
N ASP A 170 -16.55 13.89 -7.66
CA ASP A 170 -16.41 14.34 -9.05
C ASP A 170 -15.72 13.27 -9.93
N ILE A 171 -14.94 12.36 -9.32
CA ILE A 171 -14.23 11.26 -10.00
C ILE A 171 -14.84 9.88 -9.72
N MET A 172 -15.69 9.73 -8.70
CA MET A 172 -16.19 8.44 -8.21
C MET A 172 -16.86 7.61 -9.29
N GLY A 173 -17.65 8.25 -10.17
CA GLY A 173 -18.34 7.54 -11.24
C GLY A 173 -17.39 6.80 -12.19
N TYR A 174 -16.30 7.46 -12.57
CA TYR A 174 -15.27 6.87 -13.41
C TYR A 174 -14.53 5.75 -12.68
N CYS A 175 -14.19 5.98 -11.42
CA CYS A 175 -13.52 5.00 -10.58
C CYS A 175 -14.38 3.75 -10.38
N LEU A 176 -15.68 3.88 -10.18
CA LEU A 176 -16.62 2.76 -10.05
C LEU A 176 -16.67 1.89 -11.31
N VAL A 177 -16.77 2.50 -12.49
CA VAL A 177 -16.78 1.76 -13.75
C VAL A 177 -15.47 1.01 -13.95
N LEU A 178 -14.35 1.69 -13.74
CA LEU A 178 -13.03 1.07 -13.88
C LEU A 178 -12.80 -0.04 -12.85
N ALA A 179 -13.15 0.19 -11.59
CA ALA A 179 -13.03 -0.82 -10.55
C ALA A 179 -13.90 -2.04 -10.81
N GLY A 180 -15.14 -1.84 -11.30
CA GLY A 180 -16.02 -2.93 -11.70
C GLY A 180 -15.44 -3.78 -12.83
N PHE A 181 -14.88 -3.12 -13.85
CA PHE A 181 -14.18 -3.82 -14.93
C PHE A 181 -12.95 -4.60 -14.41
N MET A 182 -12.09 -3.95 -13.63
CA MET A 182 -10.90 -4.56 -13.05
C MET A 182 -11.24 -5.73 -12.13
N LEU A 183 -12.32 -5.60 -11.34
CA LEU A 183 -12.78 -6.67 -10.45
C LEU A 183 -13.15 -7.92 -11.24
N LEU A 184 -13.97 -7.79 -12.26
CA LEU A 184 -14.42 -8.93 -13.08
C LEU A 184 -13.26 -9.53 -13.89
N PHE A 185 -12.44 -8.67 -14.48
CA PHE A 185 -11.29 -9.10 -15.28
C PHE A 185 -10.26 -9.87 -14.45
N ASN A 186 -9.81 -9.27 -13.33
CA ASN A 186 -8.79 -9.90 -12.46
C ASN A 186 -9.32 -11.17 -11.81
N LEU A 187 -10.58 -11.18 -11.35
CA LEU A 187 -11.19 -12.39 -10.78
C LEU A 187 -11.27 -13.50 -11.84
N GLY A 188 -11.65 -13.17 -13.06
CA GLY A 188 -11.64 -14.11 -14.19
C GLY A 188 -10.23 -14.65 -14.46
N VAL A 189 -9.22 -13.80 -14.49
CA VAL A 189 -7.81 -14.21 -14.65
C VAL A 189 -7.39 -15.16 -13.53
N MET A 190 -7.67 -14.79 -12.26
CA MET A 190 -7.28 -15.61 -11.10
C MET A 190 -7.94 -17.00 -11.06
N LEU A 191 -9.14 -17.15 -11.61
CA LEU A 191 -9.89 -18.40 -11.60
C LEU A 191 -9.62 -19.28 -12.83
N ILE A 192 -9.30 -18.65 -13.99
CA ILE A 192 -9.18 -19.34 -15.26
C ILE A 192 -7.72 -19.73 -15.57
N ILE A 193 -6.77 -18.83 -15.29
CA ILE A 193 -5.36 -19.08 -15.56
C ILE A 193 -4.77 -19.83 -14.36
N PRO A 194 -4.23 -21.03 -14.55
CA PRO A 194 -3.49 -21.71 -13.49
C PRO A 194 -2.21 -20.91 -13.23
N LEU A 195 -2.26 -20.07 -12.19
CA LEU A 195 -1.11 -19.27 -11.75
C LEU A 195 -0.09 -20.15 -11.00
N GLN A 196 0.42 -21.15 -11.69
CA GLN A 196 1.61 -21.89 -11.26
C GLN A 196 2.83 -21.19 -11.84
N LEU A 197 3.22 -20.10 -11.20
CA LEU A 197 4.50 -19.42 -11.45
C LEU A 197 5.51 -19.80 -10.39
#